data_e8d9773c517a07dd495c10d712af1bfd
#
_entry.id   e8d9773c517a07dd495c10d712af1bfd
#
_cell.length_a   1.000
_cell.length_b   1.000
_cell.length_c   1.000
_cell.angle_alpha   90.00
_cell.angle_beta   90.00
_cell.angle_gamma   90.00
#
_symmetry.space_group_name_H-M   'P 1'
#
loop_
_entity.id
_entity.type
_entity.pdbx_description
1 polymer ?
#
loop_
_entity_poly.entity_id
_entity_poly.type
_entity_poly.pdbx_seq_one_letter_code
_entity_poly.pdbx_strand_id
1 'polypeptide(L)'
;VSNAYALRDGAAAGRPSDSRHVPSAAARLARPILLCLTAACALFLLARYAVLPLLTVRHVVLQSDVSLSEDELLSISGLQGTAYWHSLDTDTIRRRLEAYPLIRRAVVEKVFPDTVRMTVWGRQAVALVLADVDGRSLPVLVDEEGVVFKVCSIGAELDLPVVSGLPAGDAYLGSRLSAAYAPLFAQLKQLREKSPSLTRLLSEVKIVSHGPGVPEGSYDLLIYLTTSPVPVLAPNTIDESLLRYSLMVLDLLSNQGVLKNIQELDFRSGEVVYRMKEG
;
A
#
# COMPACT_ATOMS: atom_id res chain seq x y z
N VAL A 1 -59.02 106.43 34.63
CA VAL A 1 -57.86 106.52 35.60
C VAL A 1 -56.90 105.40 35.17
N SER A 2 -55.95 105.75 34.32
CA SER A 2 -54.57 105.89 34.68
C SER A 2 -53.70 104.62 34.66
N ASN A 3 -52.86 104.66 33.89
CA ASN A 3 -51.42 104.73 33.59
C ASN A 3 -50.78 103.44 33.20
N ALA A 4 -50.23 103.34 31.98
CA ALA A 4 -48.92 103.86 31.48
C ALA A 4 -47.72 103.12 32.10
N TYR A 5 -46.85 102.76 31.25
CA TYR A 5 -45.41 102.61 31.08
C TYR A 5 -45.07 101.23 30.45
N ALA A 6 -44.68 101.16 29.19
CA ALA A 6 -43.47 101.50 28.51
C ALA A 6 -42.23 100.84 29.14
N LEU A 7 -41.55 100.12 28.33
CA LEU A 7 -40.10 100.06 28.04
C LEU A 7 -39.75 98.62 27.69
N ARG A 8 -39.27 98.35 26.58
CA ARG A 8 -38.00 98.62 25.88
C ARG A 8 -37.14 97.40 25.82
N ASP A 9 -36.91 97.06 24.63
CA ASP A 9 -35.65 96.53 24.06
C ASP A 9 -34.87 95.40 24.69
N GLY A 10 -34.63 94.47 23.86
CA GLY A 10 -33.57 93.48 24.06
C GLY A 10 -33.54 92.44 22.94
N ALA A 11 -33.33 92.87 21.71
CA ALA A 11 -32.95 91.98 20.64
C ALA A 11 -31.57 91.44 20.94
N ALA A 12 -31.53 90.21 21.45
CA ALA A 12 -30.32 89.44 21.48
C ALA A 12 -30.27 88.50 20.28
N ALA A 13 -29.55 88.96 19.25
CA ALA A 13 -29.19 88.17 18.13
C ALA A 13 -28.39 86.95 18.61
N GLY A 14 -29.04 85.77 18.69
CA GLY A 14 -28.37 84.54 18.92
C GLY A 14 -27.43 84.22 17.73
N ARG A 15 -26.14 84.33 17.94
CA ARG A 15 -25.11 83.86 16.99
C ARG A 15 -25.34 82.38 16.80
N PRO A 16 -25.38 81.84 15.57
CA PRO A 16 -25.35 80.44 15.33
C PRO A 16 -24.03 79.89 15.91
N SER A 17 -24.10 79.01 16.93
CA SER A 17 -22.95 78.29 17.40
C SER A 17 -22.48 77.35 16.29
N ASP A 18 -21.44 77.77 15.61
CA ASP A 18 -20.68 76.96 14.67
C ASP A 18 -20.03 75.82 15.48
N SER A 19 -20.80 74.80 15.73
CA SER A 19 -20.28 73.57 16.37
C SER A 19 -19.42 72.84 15.32
N ARG A 20 -18.21 73.32 15.17
CA ARG A 20 -17.15 72.55 14.46
C ARG A 20 -17.01 71.24 15.25
N HIS A 21 -17.66 70.21 14.73
CA HIS A 21 -17.41 68.83 15.16
C HIS A 21 -15.93 68.52 14.93
N VAL A 22 -15.11 68.73 15.96
CA VAL A 22 -13.74 68.23 15.98
C VAL A 22 -13.84 66.71 16.03
N PRO A 23 -13.45 66.01 15.00
CA PRO A 23 -13.57 64.54 15.02
C PRO A 23 -12.73 64.01 16.16
N SER A 24 -13.36 63.25 17.07
CA SER A 24 -12.71 62.63 18.22
C SER A 24 -11.50 61.83 17.76
N ALA A 25 -10.43 61.76 18.57
CA ALA A 25 -9.22 61.00 18.24
C ALA A 25 -9.57 59.56 17.82
N ALA A 26 -10.65 58.98 18.38
CA ALA A 26 -11.20 57.71 18.01
C ALA A 26 -11.68 57.67 16.53
N ALA A 27 -12.31 58.75 16.01
CA ALA A 27 -12.76 58.82 14.61
C ALA A 27 -11.60 58.95 13.62
N ARG A 28 -10.46 59.55 14.07
CA ARG A 28 -9.24 59.62 13.24
C ARG A 28 -8.54 58.30 13.08
N LEU A 29 -8.57 57.42 14.10
CA LEU A 29 -8.03 56.07 14.07
C LEU A 29 -8.99 55.04 13.44
N ALA A 30 -10.30 55.24 13.55
CA ALA A 30 -11.31 54.35 13.00
C ALA A 30 -11.26 54.27 11.44
N ARG A 31 -10.97 55.36 10.77
CA ARG A 31 -10.89 55.39 9.28
C ARG A 31 -9.76 54.50 8.74
N PRO A 32 -8.48 54.60 9.18
CA PRO A 32 -7.43 53.72 8.66
C PRO A 32 -7.65 52.27 9.06
N ILE A 33 -8.19 51.96 10.25
CA ILE A 33 -8.53 50.62 10.68
C ILE A 33 -9.62 50.03 9.75
N LEU A 34 -10.67 50.78 9.47
CA LEU A 34 -11.72 50.37 8.53
C LEU A 34 -11.18 50.13 7.11
N LEU A 35 -10.30 51.00 6.63
CA LEU A 35 -9.61 50.82 5.36
C LEU A 35 -8.71 49.57 5.33
N CYS A 36 -7.96 49.30 6.37
CA CYS A 36 -7.18 48.09 6.47
C CYS A 36 -8.06 46.82 6.51
N LEU A 37 -9.18 46.88 7.25
CA LEU A 37 -10.11 45.76 7.33
C LEU A 37 -10.79 45.47 5.98
N THR A 38 -11.24 46.51 5.29
CA THR A 38 -11.84 46.39 3.94
C THR A 38 -10.83 45.90 2.90
N ALA A 39 -9.59 46.39 2.94
CA ALA A 39 -8.53 45.93 2.07
C ALA A 39 -8.17 44.45 2.36
N ALA A 40 -8.08 44.04 3.64
CA ALA A 40 -7.85 42.66 4.02
C ALA A 40 -9.01 41.76 3.59
N CYS A 41 -10.26 42.21 3.76
CA CYS A 41 -11.43 41.48 3.30
C CYS A 41 -11.46 41.35 1.77
N ALA A 42 -11.16 42.41 1.04
CA ALA A 42 -11.07 42.37 -0.43
C ALA A 42 -9.96 41.45 -0.92
N LEU A 43 -8.78 41.47 -0.26
CA LEU A 43 -7.68 40.57 -0.58
C LEU A 43 -8.04 39.12 -0.28
N PHE A 44 -8.71 38.83 0.85
CA PHE A 44 -9.22 37.53 1.19
C PHE A 44 -10.25 37.01 0.18
N LEU A 45 -11.19 37.86 -0.22
CA LEU A 45 -12.18 37.51 -1.24
C LEU A 45 -11.53 37.24 -2.60
N LEU A 46 -10.55 38.07 -2.98
CA LEU A 46 -9.79 37.88 -4.21
C LEU A 46 -9.04 36.56 -4.18
N ALA A 47 -8.33 36.27 -3.09
CA ALA A 47 -7.64 34.98 -2.89
C ALA A 47 -8.62 33.81 -2.95
N ARG A 48 -9.76 33.93 -2.28
CA ARG A 48 -10.78 32.85 -2.18
C ARG A 48 -11.48 32.57 -3.51
N TYR A 49 -11.82 33.61 -4.28
CA TYR A 49 -12.65 33.46 -5.48
C TYR A 49 -11.86 33.51 -6.80
N ALA A 50 -10.68 34.14 -6.82
CA ALA A 50 -9.87 34.22 -8.03
C ALA A 50 -8.66 33.25 -8.01
N VAL A 51 -7.94 33.17 -6.88
CA VAL A 51 -6.69 32.38 -6.81
C VAL A 51 -6.96 30.90 -6.49
N LEU A 52 -7.81 30.61 -5.48
CA LEU A 52 -8.08 29.23 -5.09
C LEU A 52 -8.71 28.35 -6.21
N PRO A 53 -9.62 28.85 -7.07
CA PRO A 53 -10.14 28.05 -8.19
C PRO A 53 -9.10 27.74 -9.26
N LEU A 54 -8.04 28.54 -9.37
CA LEU A 54 -6.92 28.27 -10.27
C LEU A 54 -6.03 27.11 -9.78
N LEU A 55 -6.10 26.78 -8.49
CA LEU A 55 -5.38 25.68 -7.86
C LEU A 55 -6.25 24.42 -7.77
N THR A 56 -7.04 24.11 -8.77
CA THR A 56 -7.69 22.81 -8.91
C THR A 56 -6.75 21.83 -9.58
N VAL A 57 -6.78 20.56 -9.15
CA VAL A 57 -6.03 19.49 -9.82
C VAL A 57 -6.61 19.31 -11.23
N ARG A 58 -5.80 19.58 -12.25
CA ARG A 58 -6.17 19.42 -13.66
C ARG A 58 -5.46 18.26 -14.33
N HIS A 59 -4.26 17.95 -13.87
CA HIS A 59 -3.43 16.93 -14.45
C HIS A 59 -3.08 15.88 -13.39
N VAL A 60 -3.34 14.63 -13.72
CA VAL A 60 -2.87 13.47 -12.95
C VAL A 60 -1.90 12.71 -13.83
N VAL A 61 -0.64 12.66 -13.42
CA VAL A 61 0.40 11.86 -14.07
C VAL A 61 0.50 10.55 -13.33
N LEU A 62 0.07 9.48 -13.97
CA LEU A 62 0.07 8.14 -13.40
C LEU A 62 1.17 7.29 -14.03
N GLN A 63 2.01 6.68 -13.20
CA GLN A 63 2.97 5.66 -13.56
C GLN A 63 2.64 4.40 -12.75
N SER A 64 2.30 3.31 -13.43
CA SER A 64 1.89 2.07 -12.77
C SER A 64 2.41 0.86 -13.53
N ASP A 65 2.87 -0.15 -12.79
CA ASP A 65 3.17 -1.50 -13.29
C ASP A 65 2.07 -2.52 -12.91
N VAL A 66 0.98 -2.03 -12.29
CA VAL A 66 -0.17 -2.85 -11.86
C VAL A 66 -1.11 -3.07 -13.04
N SER A 67 -1.70 -4.26 -13.13
CA SER A 67 -2.71 -4.61 -14.13
C SER A 67 -4.10 -4.04 -13.82
N LEU A 68 -4.17 -2.77 -13.40
CA LEU A 68 -5.37 -1.99 -13.16
C LEU A 68 -5.45 -0.86 -14.19
N SER A 69 -6.67 -0.51 -14.60
CA SER A 69 -6.88 0.64 -15.47
C SER A 69 -6.63 1.97 -14.74
N GLU A 70 -6.35 3.02 -15.49
CA GLU A 70 -6.18 4.38 -14.92
C GLU A 70 -7.43 4.82 -14.15
N ASP A 71 -8.62 4.53 -14.67
CA ASP A 71 -9.90 4.87 -14.04
C ASP A 71 -10.10 4.15 -12.71
N GLU A 72 -9.70 2.87 -12.62
CA GLU A 72 -9.73 2.11 -11.37
C GLU A 72 -8.77 2.70 -10.34
N LEU A 73 -7.55 3.05 -10.73
CA LEU A 73 -6.56 3.67 -9.84
C LEU A 73 -7.02 5.04 -9.35
N LEU A 74 -7.64 5.85 -10.23
CA LEU A 74 -8.25 7.12 -9.85
C LEU A 74 -9.43 6.92 -8.90
N SER A 75 -10.23 5.89 -9.11
CA SER A 75 -11.33 5.52 -8.21
C SER A 75 -10.82 5.15 -6.82
N ILE A 76 -9.85 4.24 -6.74
CA ILE A 76 -9.24 3.78 -5.48
C ILE A 76 -8.59 4.96 -4.74
N SER A 77 -7.90 5.84 -5.47
CA SER A 77 -7.25 7.03 -4.90
C SER A 77 -8.24 8.04 -4.33
N GLY A 78 -9.50 8.03 -4.83
CA GLY A 78 -10.52 9.03 -4.49
C GLY A 78 -10.33 10.36 -5.19
N LEU A 79 -9.54 10.41 -6.27
CA LEU A 79 -9.32 11.60 -7.10
C LEU A 79 -10.37 11.77 -8.21
N GLN A 80 -11.49 11.04 -8.14
CA GLN A 80 -12.60 11.24 -9.05
C GLN A 80 -13.32 12.54 -8.71
N GLY A 81 -13.30 13.52 -9.63
CA GLY A 81 -13.98 14.80 -9.48
C GLY A 81 -13.04 15.99 -9.23
N THR A 82 -13.61 17.11 -8.77
CA THR A 82 -12.88 18.34 -8.56
C THR A 82 -12.12 18.31 -7.24
N ALA A 83 -10.83 18.07 -7.27
CA ALA A 83 -9.96 18.14 -6.10
C ALA A 83 -9.20 19.48 -6.09
N TYR A 84 -9.12 20.14 -4.93
CA TYR A 84 -8.30 21.32 -4.77
C TYR A 84 -6.87 20.93 -4.39
N TRP A 85 -5.90 21.37 -5.16
CA TRP A 85 -4.49 21.04 -4.97
C TRP A 85 -3.98 21.36 -3.55
N HIS A 86 -4.43 22.48 -2.96
CA HIS A 86 -3.97 22.89 -1.63
C HIS A 86 -4.51 22.02 -0.49
N SER A 87 -5.75 21.49 -0.62
CA SER A 87 -6.41 20.69 0.41
C SER A 87 -6.21 19.17 0.21
N LEU A 88 -5.51 18.77 -0.85
CA LEU A 88 -5.27 17.37 -1.14
C LEU A 88 -4.32 16.76 -0.11
N ASP A 89 -4.74 15.68 0.55
CA ASP A 89 -3.93 14.90 1.47
C ASP A 89 -3.31 13.70 0.73
N THR A 90 -2.03 13.84 0.37
CA THR A 90 -1.28 12.79 -0.34
C THR A 90 -1.10 11.52 0.48
N ASP A 91 -1.01 11.64 1.81
CA ASP A 91 -0.87 10.48 2.69
C ASP A 91 -2.15 9.65 2.75
N THR A 92 -3.31 10.29 2.73
CA THR A 92 -4.59 9.58 2.67
C THR A 92 -4.76 8.87 1.33
N ILE A 93 -4.38 9.49 0.21
CA ILE A 93 -4.41 8.86 -1.11
C ILE A 93 -3.46 7.66 -1.15
N ARG A 94 -2.22 7.82 -0.68
CA ARG A 94 -1.23 6.75 -0.60
C ARG A 94 -1.78 5.56 0.19
N ARG A 95 -2.33 5.80 1.40
CA ARG A 95 -2.92 4.74 2.23
C ARG A 95 -4.07 4.01 1.56
N ARG A 96 -4.93 4.72 0.82
CA ARG A 96 -6.03 4.09 0.06
C ARG A 96 -5.52 3.18 -1.04
N LEU A 97 -4.51 3.64 -1.78
CA LEU A 97 -3.86 2.83 -2.83
C LEU A 97 -3.19 1.59 -2.22
N GLU A 98 -2.39 1.75 -1.15
CA GLU A 98 -1.68 0.66 -0.49
C GLU A 98 -2.60 -0.34 0.25
N ALA A 99 -3.83 0.07 0.57
CA ALA A 99 -4.85 -0.83 1.12
C ALA A 99 -5.42 -1.79 0.07
N TYR A 100 -5.20 -1.52 -1.23
CA TYR A 100 -5.67 -2.40 -2.29
C TYR A 100 -4.71 -3.60 -2.46
N PRO A 101 -5.19 -4.85 -2.42
CA PRO A 101 -4.32 -6.03 -2.36
C PRO A 101 -3.26 -6.12 -3.46
N LEU A 102 -3.57 -5.71 -4.70
CA LEU A 102 -2.64 -5.75 -5.84
C LEU A 102 -1.50 -4.73 -5.72
N ILE A 103 -1.64 -3.70 -4.88
CA ILE A 103 -0.68 -2.61 -4.77
C ILE A 103 0.25 -2.89 -3.60
N ARG A 104 1.55 -2.93 -3.90
CA ARG A 104 2.58 -3.08 -2.88
C ARG A 104 2.97 -1.76 -2.26
N ARG A 105 3.13 -0.74 -3.09
CA ARG A 105 3.61 0.59 -2.69
C ARG A 105 3.04 1.65 -3.61
N ALA A 106 2.73 2.81 -3.06
CA ALA A 106 2.38 3.99 -3.82
C ALA A 106 3.17 5.21 -3.33
N VAL A 107 3.53 6.09 -4.26
CA VAL A 107 4.10 7.41 -3.97
C VAL A 107 3.21 8.44 -4.65
N VAL A 108 2.76 9.42 -3.88
CA VAL A 108 1.88 10.50 -4.35
C VAL A 108 2.54 11.83 -4.06
N GLU A 109 2.80 12.60 -5.10
CA GLU A 109 3.50 13.88 -5.03
C GLU A 109 2.64 15.00 -5.62
N LYS A 110 2.65 16.14 -4.94
CA LYS A 110 2.05 17.35 -5.46
C LYS A 110 3.07 18.12 -6.28
N VAL A 111 2.77 18.39 -7.53
CA VAL A 111 3.57 19.22 -8.43
C VAL A 111 2.80 20.50 -8.70
N PHE A 112 3.34 21.62 -8.21
CA PHE A 112 2.72 22.94 -8.40
C PHE A 112 2.63 23.30 -9.89
N PRO A 113 1.56 23.95 -10.39
CA PRO A 113 0.43 24.50 -9.60
C PRO A 113 -0.80 23.60 -9.49
N ASP A 114 -0.98 22.59 -10.32
CA ASP A 114 -2.25 21.90 -10.56
C ASP A 114 -2.10 20.39 -10.86
N THR A 115 -0.91 19.85 -10.66
CA THR A 115 -0.58 18.48 -11.05
C THR A 115 -0.37 17.58 -9.82
N VAL A 116 -0.88 16.35 -9.90
CA VAL A 116 -0.59 15.27 -8.95
C VAL A 116 0.12 14.16 -9.72
N ARG A 117 1.29 13.77 -9.23
CA ARG A 117 2.02 12.62 -9.75
C ARG A 117 1.80 11.44 -8.83
N MET A 118 1.38 10.31 -9.38
CA MET A 118 1.23 9.05 -8.68
C MET A 118 2.10 7.99 -9.33
N THR A 119 2.94 7.36 -8.53
CA THR A 119 3.73 6.19 -8.96
C THR A 119 3.30 5.01 -8.10
N VAL A 120 2.82 3.94 -8.76
CA VAL A 120 2.22 2.78 -8.11
C VAL A 120 2.96 1.52 -8.54
N TRP A 121 3.42 0.75 -7.57
CA TRP A 121 4.08 -0.54 -7.79
C TRP A 121 3.18 -1.68 -7.34
N GLY A 122 3.03 -2.66 -8.23
CA GLY A 122 2.28 -3.88 -7.98
C GLY A 122 3.04 -4.89 -7.13
N ARG A 123 2.31 -5.84 -6.56
CA ARG A 123 2.89 -7.01 -5.92
C ARG A 123 3.30 -8.03 -6.98
N GLN A 124 4.45 -8.65 -6.76
CA GLN A 124 4.96 -9.71 -7.62
C GLN A 124 4.77 -11.06 -6.92
N ALA A 125 4.14 -11.99 -7.63
CA ALA A 125 3.94 -13.32 -7.11
C ALA A 125 5.26 -14.09 -7.01
N VAL A 126 5.47 -14.77 -5.88
CA VAL A 126 6.62 -15.66 -5.67
C VAL A 126 6.20 -17.10 -5.48
N ALA A 127 4.96 -17.35 -5.07
CA ALA A 127 4.40 -18.66 -4.86
C ALA A 127 2.88 -18.67 -5.06
N LEU A 128 2.33 -19.86 -5.20
CA LEU A 128 0.91 -20.18 -5.11
C LEU A 128 0.62 -20.80 -3.75
N VAL A 129 -0.51 -20.43 -3.15
CA VAL A 129 -1.04 -21.03 -1.93
C VAL A 129 -2.48 -21.44 -2.17
N LEU A 130 -2.95 -22.50 -1.55
CA LEU A 130 -4.37 -22.84 -1.55
C LEU A 130 -5.06 -22.09 -0.42
N ALA A 131 -5.99 -21.21 -0.77
CA ALA A 131 -6.80 -20.46 0.18
C ALA A 131 -8.25 -20.94 0.14
N ASP A 132 -8.92 -20.87 1.29
CA ASP A 132 -10.37 -21.03 1.33
C ASP A 132 -11.02 -19.69 0.96
N VAL A 133 -11.71 -19.68 -0.17
CA VAL A 133 -12.49 -18.53 -0.65
C VAL A 133 -13.92 -19.00 -0.82
N ASP A 134 -14.83 -18.53 0.01
CA ASP A 134 -16.24 -18.89 0.02
C ASP A 134 -16.49 -20.42 0.11
N GLY A 135 -15.73 -21.13 0.96
CA GLY A 135 -15.83 -22.58 1.15
C GLY A 135 -15.25 -23.40 -0.02
N ARG A 136 -14.47 -22.78 -0.89
CA ARG A 136 -13.75 -23.45 -1.98
C ARG A 136 -12.26 -23.21 -1.86
N SER A 137 -11.49 -24.27 -1.98
CA SER A 137 -10.03 -24.18 -2.04
C SER A 137 -9.60 -23.67 -3.43
N LEU A 138 -9.16 -22.42 -3.50
CA LEU A 138 -8.71 -21.78 -4.73
C LEU A 138 -7.22 -21.42 -4.65
N PRO A 139 -6.49 -21.53 -5.76
CA PRO A 139 -5.11 -21.06 -5.81
C PRO A 139 -5.06 -19.53 -5.77
N VAL A 140 -4.25 -19.00 -4.87
CA VAL A 140 -4.01 -17.56 -4.70
C VAL A 140 -2.52 -17.26 -4.82
N LEU A 141 -2.21 -16.07 -5.32
CA LEU A 141 -0.86 -15.56 -5.44
C LEU A 141 -0.40 -14.90 -4.16
N VAL A 142 0.82 -15.21 -3.75
CA VAL A 142 1.49 -14.66 -2.57
C VAL A 142 2.79 -13.99 -2.99
N ASP A 143 3.09 -12.83 -2.40
CA ASP A 143 4.33 -12.08 -2.62
C ASP A 143 5.42 -12.43 -1.60
N GLU A 144 6.58 -11.77 -1.72
CA GLU A 144 7.73 -11.98 -0.82
C GLU A 144 7.48 -11.58 0.64
N GLU A 145 6.46 -10.77 0.91
CA GLU A 145 6.07 -10.37 2.26
C GLU A 145 5.03 -11.32 2.88
N GLY A 146 4.61 -12.36 2.13
CA GLY A 146 3.57 -13.28 2.54
C GLY A 146 2.16 -12.69 2.40
N VAL A 147 1.95 -11.67 1.56
CA VAL A 147 0.63 -11.08 1.32
C VAL A 147 -0.08 -11.82 0.20
N VAL A 148 -1.29 -12.27 0.49
CA VAL A 148 -2.21 -12.87 -0.49
C VAL A 148 -2.89 -11.75 -1.26
N PHE A 149 -2.61 -11.61 -2.55
CA PHE A 149 -3.03 -10.42 -3.29
C PHE A 149 -3.91 -10.66 -4.51
N LYS A 150 -3.98 -11.90 -5.02
CA LYS A 150 -4.79 -12.21 -6.20
C LYS A 150 -5.23 -13.67 -6.22
N VAL A 151 -6.48 -13.91 -6.57
CA VAL A 151 -6.99 -15.26 -6.85
C VAL A 151 -6.60 -15.63 -8.28
N CYS A 152 -6.08 -16.85 -8.47
CA CYS A 152 -5.76 -17.38 -9.78
C CYS A 152 -6.96 -18.03 -10.43
N SER A 153 -7.06 -17.90 -11.75
CA SER A 153 -7.98 -18.70 -12.52
C SER A 153 -7.51 -20.16 -12.54
N ILE A 154 -8.43 -21.09 -12.38
CA ILE A 154 -8.13 -22.52 -12.48
C ILE A 154 -7.60 -22.81 -13.88
N GLY A 155 -6.42 -23.45 -13.97
CA GLY A 155 -5.76 -23.75 -15.23
C GLY A 155 -4.82 -22.68 -15.78
N ALA A 156 -4.55 -21.59 -15.02
CA ALA A 156 -3.49 -20.68 -15.37
C ALA A 156 -2.13 -21.40 -15.24
N GLU A 157 -1.39 -21.48 -16.34
CA GLU A 157 0.00 -21.95 -16.32
C GLU A 157 0.87 -20.85 -15.70
N LEU A 158 1.31 -21.09 -14.47
CA LEU A 158 2.20 -20.19 -13.74
C LEU A 158 3.46 -20.95 -13.37
N ASP A 159 4.60 -20.41 -13.79
CA ASP A 159 5.93 -20.91 -13.41
C ASP A 159 6.24 -20.54 -11.95
N LEU A 160 5.38 -20.96 -11.02
CA LEU A 160 5.48 -20.65 -9.60
C LEU A 160 5.32 -21.93 -8.76
N PRO A 161 6.13 -22.14 -7.73
CA PRO A 161 5.95 -23.26 -6.82
C PRO A 161 4.67 -23.12 -6.00
N VAL A 162 4.03 -24.23 -5.71
CA VAL A 162 2.94 -24.30 -4.75
C VAL A 162 3.53 -24.39 -3.34
N VAL A 163 3.12 -23.51 -2.43
CA VAL A 163 3.44 -23.63 -1.00
C VAL A 163 2.24 -24.23 -0.28
N SER A 164 2.44 -25.37 0.38
CA SER A 164 1.41 -26.11 1.11
C SER A 164 1.80 -26.34 2.57
N GLY A 165 0.89 -26.91 3.38
CA GLY A 165 1.13 -27.17 4.78
C GLY A 165 0.92 -25.96 5.69
N LEU A 166 0.37 -24.88 5.17
CA LEU A 166 -0.05 -23.72 5.95
C LEU A 166 -1.31 -24.06 6.78
N PRO A 167 -1.50 -23.44 7.96
CA PRO A 167 -2.71 -23.59 8.74
C PRO A 167 -3.95 -23.17 7.92
N ALA A 168 -5.04 -23.94 8.07
CA ALA A 168 -6.28 -23.64 7.41
C ALA A 168 -6.87 -22.31 7.94
N GLY A 169 -7.30 -21.43 7.01
CA GLY A 169 -7.94 -20.16 7.35
C GLY A 169 -7.02 -18.93 7.37
N ASP A 170 -5.71 -19.11 7.28
CA ASP A 170 -4.75 -17.98 7.29
C ASP A 170 -4.67 -17.26 5.95
N ALA A 171 -5.07 -17.90 4.85
CA ALA A 171 -4.93 -17.36 3.51
C ALA A 171 -6.29 -16.86 2.96
N TYR A 172 -6.53 -15.57 2.98
CA TYR A 172 -7.65 -14.90 2.29
C TYR A 172 -7.13 -13.64 1.57
N LEU A 173 -7.88 -13.16 0.59
CA LEU A 173 -7.45 -12.04 -0.23
C LEU A 173 -7.20 -10.77 0.63
N GLY A 174 -6.00 -10.22 0.51
CA GLY A 174 -5.54 -9.07 1.31
C GLY A 174 -4.94 -9.45 2.67
N SER A 175 -4.99 -10.73 3.08
CA SER A 175 -4.34 -11.16 4.32
C SER A 175 -2.82 -11.24 4.16
N ARG A 176 -2.13 -11.16 5.29
CA ARG A 176 -0.72 -11.48 5.41
C ARG A 176 -0.61 -12.80 6.18
N LEU A 177 0.06 -13.77 5.58
CA LEU A 177 0.39 -15.04 6.25
C LEU A 177 1.27 -14.80 7.47
N SER A 178 1.35 -15.78 8.38
CA SER A 178 2.16 -15.65 9.59
C SER A 178 3.59 -15.19 9.26
N ALA A 179 4.11 -14.26 10.07
CA ALA A 179 5.47 -13.73 9.93
C ALA A 179 6.55 -14.83 10.00
N ALA A 180 6.23 -15.98 10.59
CA ALA A 180 7.10 -17.15 10.63
C ALA A 180 7.48 -17.67 9.24
N TYR A 181 6.61 -17.49 8.25
CA TYR A 181 6.84 -17.94 6.86
C TYR A 181 7.42 -16.87 5.94
N ALA A 182 7.52 -15.62 6.39
CA ALA A 182 8.09 -14.53 5.59
C ALA A 182 9.50 -14.83 5.06
N PRO A 183 10.42 -15.49 5.83
CA PRO A 183 11.73 -15.87 5.31
C PRO A 183 11.65 -16.81 4.10
N LEU A 184 10.71 -17.76 4.09
CA LEU A 184 10.52 -18.69 2.97
C LEU A 184 10.14 -17.94 1.68
N PHE A 185 9.16 -17.03 1.75
CA PHE A 185 8.74 -16.26 0.57
C PHE A 185 9.84 -15.34 0.06
N ALA A 186 10.62 -14.73 0.96
CA ALA A 186 11.80 -13.94 0.60
C ALA A 186 12.87 -14.77 -0.11
N GLN A 187 13.12 -16.00 0.35
CA GLN A 187 14.06 -16.95 -0.26
C GLN A 187 13.57 -17.40 -1.65
N LEU A 188 12.28 -17.68 -1.82
CA LEU A 188 11.68 -18.02 -3.12
C LEU A 188 11.81 -16.87 -4.11
N LYS A 189 11.60 -15.62 -3.67
CA LYS A 189 11.88 -14.45 -4.50
C LYS A 189 13.35 -14.39 -4.92
N GLN A 190 14.26 -14.49 -3.98
CA GLN A 190 15.69 -14.43 -4.25
C GLN A 190 16.15 -15.53 -5.21
N LEU A 191 15.62 -16.73 -5.04
CA LEU A 191 15.87 -17.86 -5.92
C LEU A 191 15.36 -17.57 -7.34
N ARG A 192 14.16 -17.03 -7.47
CA ARG A 192 13.57 -16.66 -8.76
C ARG A 192 14.37 -15.58 -9.48
N GLU A 193 14.88 -14.60 -8.75
CA GLU A 193 15.69 -13.52 -9.32
C GLU A 193 17.09 -13.99 -9.74
N LYS A 194 17.73 -14.84 -8.91
CA LYS A 194 19.09 -15.32 -9.18
C LYS A 194 19.15 -16.51 -10.13
N SER A 195 18.21 -17.43 -10.01
CA SER A 195 18.24 -18.72 -10.72
C SER A 195 16.82 -19.12 -11.19
N PRO A 196 16.25 -18.41 -12.20
CA PRO A 196 14.90 -18.68 -12.69
C PRO A 196 14.72 -20.12 -13.19
N SER A 197 15.74 -20.73 -13.75
CA SER A 197 15.73 -22.11 -14.25
C SER A 197 15.54 -23.12 -13.11
N LEU A 198 16.12 -22.89 -11.94
CA LEU A 198 15.96 -23.75 -10.78
C LEU A 198 14.57 -23.56 -10.17
N THR A 199 14.05 -22.34 -10.14
CA THR A 199 12.72 -22.06 -9.63
C THR A 199 11.63 -22.83 -10.41
N ARG A 200 11.76 -22.96 -11.72
CA ARG A 200 10.83 -23.75 -12.55
C ARG A 200 10.85 -25.25 -12.24
N LEU A 201 11.92 -25.74 -11.65
CA LEU A 201 12.01 -27.13 -11.22
C LEU A 201 11.29 -27.39 -9.89
N LEU A 202 10.94 -26.35 -9.15
CA LEU A 202 10.14 -26.46 -7.94
C LEU A 202 8.66 -26.64 -8.31
N SER A 203 8.11 -27.79 -7.98
CA SER A 203 6.67 -28.05 -8.11
C SER A 203 5.92 -27.62 -6.86
N GLU A 204 6.36 -28.12 -5.70
CA GLU A 204 5.72 -27.84 -4.42
C GLU A 204 6.78 -27.71 -3.32
N VAL A 205 6.54 -26.80 -2.40
CA VAL A 205 7.29 -26.63 -1.15
C VAL A 205 6.29 -26.78 -0.01
N LYS A 206 6.30 -27.95 0.63
CA LYS A 206 5.40 -28.26 1.75
C LYS A 206 6.07 -27.91 3.07
N ILE A 207 5.39 -27.09 3.85
CA ILE A 207 5.78 -26.74 5.22
C ILE A 207 5.41 -27.93 6.14
N VAL A 208 6.41 -28.47 6.81
CA VAL A 208 6.25 -29.54 7.80
C VAL A 208 6.47 -28.94 9.18
N SER A 209 5.39 -28.62 9.86
CA SER A 209 5.44 -28.06 11.20
C SER A 209 5.90 -29.12 12.21
N HIS A 210 6.78 -28.72 13.11
CA HIS A 210 7.13 -29.57 14.25
C HIS A 210 5.97 -29.61 15.26
N GLY A 211 5.76 -30.75 15.91
CA GLY A 211 4.66 -30.94 16.83
C GLY A 211 4.70 -30.05 18.08
N PRO A 212 3.73 -30.17 18.98
CA PRO A 212 3.64 -29.37 20.20
C PRO A 212 4.90 -29.49 21.04
N GLY A 213 5.43 -28.37 21.53
CA GLY A 213 6.65 -28.31 22.37
C GLY A 213 7.87 -27.72 21.63
N VAL A 214 7.76 -27.42 20.35
CA VAL A 214 8.80 -26.73 19.58
C VAL A 214 8.40 -25.24 19.43
N PRO A 215 9.35 -24.28 19.38
CA PRO A 215 9.04 -22.86 19.22
C PRO A 215 8.09 -22.62 18.05
N GLU A 216 7.11 -21.72 18.24
CA GLU A 216 6.22 -21.31 17.17
C GLU A 216 7.03 -20.80 15.96
N GLY A 217 6.68 -21.30 14.77
CA GLY A 217 7.40 -20.93 13.54
C GLY A 217 8.61 -21.80 13.23
N SER A 218 8.88 -22.87 14.01
CA SER A 218 9.85 -23.87 13.64
C SER A 218 9.21 -24.89 12.69
N TYR A 219 9.79 -25.03 11.49
CA TYR A 219 9.32 -25.94 10.45
C TYR A 219 10.47 -26.42 9.59
N ASP A 220 10.29 -27.57 8.99
CA ASP A 220 11.10 -28.08 7.89
C ASP A 220 10.38 -27.90 6.56
N LEU A 221 11.10 -28.06 5.47
CA LEU A 221 10.58 -27.98 4.11
C LEU A 221 10.68 -29.35 3.45
N LEU A 222 9.55 -29.84 2.93
CA LEU A 222 9.53 -30.98 2.04
C LEU A 222 9.35 -30.47 0.60
N ILE A 223 10.42 -30.55 -0.17
CA ILE A 223 10.55 -29.94 -1.51
C ILE A 223 10.28 -30.99 -2.57
N TYR A 224 9.33 -30.76 -3.43
CA TYR A 224 9.02 -31.59 -4.59
C TYR A 224 9.56 -30.92 -5.85
N LEU A 225 10.33 -31.68 -6.60
CA LEU A 225 10.90 -31.23 -7.88
C LEU A 225 10.15 -31.84 -9.06
N THR A 226 9.99 -31.11 -10.13
CA THR A 226 9.34 -31.59 -11.35
C THR A 226 10.08 -32.74 -12.03
N THR A 227 11.39 -32.87 -11.74
CA THR A 227 12.28 -33.86 -12.36
C THR A 227 12.36 -35.18 -11.59
N SER A 228 11.82 -35.26 -10.38
CA SER A 228 11.94 -36.43 -9.52
C SER A 228 10.67 -36.67 -8.70
N PRO A 229 10.20 -37.93 -8.58
CA PRO A 229 9.09 -38.26 -7.70
C PRO A 229 9.50 -38.34 -6.22
N VAL A 230 10.81 -38.32 -5.92
CA VAL A 230 11.33 -38.41 -4.54
C VAL A 230 11.48 -37.01 -3.96
N PRO A 231 10.76 -36.67 -2.88
CA PRO A 231 10.87 -35.37 -2.22
C PRO A 231 12.17 -35.24 -1.45
N VAL A 232 12.58 -33.98 -1.25
CA VAL A 232 13.75 -33.58 -0.49
C VAL A 232 13.31 -32.90 0.78
N LEU A 233 13.64 -33.49 1.93
CA LEU A 233 13.42 -32.90 3.25
C LEU A 233 14.63 -32.02 3.60
N ALA A 234 14.37 -30.74 3.85
CA ALA A 234 15.38 -29.73 4.10
C ALA A 234 15.03 -28.91 5.35
N PRO A 235 15.97 -28.21 5.97
CA PRO A 235 15.66 -27.24 7.00
C PRO A 235 14.84 -26.09 6.43
N ASN A 236 14.41 -25.13 7.25
CA ASN A 236 13.60 -23.97 6.86
C ASN A 236 14.30 -23.00 5.91
N THR A 237 15.31 -23.46 5.18
CA THR A 237 16.11 -22.69 4.24
C THR A 237 16.09 -23.33 2.86
N ILE A 238 15.77 -22.54 1.84
CA ILE A 238 15.82 -22.95 0.45
C ILE A 238 16.67 -21.97 -0.33
N ASP A 239 17.77 -22.45 -0.90
CA ASP A 239 18.70 -21.66 -1.71
C ASP A 239 19.15 -22.40 -2.97
N GLU A 240 19.93 -21.73 -3.79
CA GLU A 240 20.48 -22.30 -5.03
C GLU A 240 21.39 -23.49 -4.74
N SER A 241 22.19 -23.45 -3.67
CA SER A 241 23.16 -24.49 -3.31
C SER A 241 22.44 -25.79 -2.94
N LEU A 242 21.42 -25.70 -2.10
CA LEU A 242 20.59 -26.83 -1.72
C LEU A 242 19.94 -27.48 -2.94
N LEU A 243 19.35 -26.69 -3.83
CA LEU A 243 18.66 -27.22 -5.01
C LEU A 243 19.62 -27.88 -6.00
N ARG A 244 20.77 -27.26 -6.27
CA ARG A 244 21.79 -27.84 -7.14
C ARG A 244 22.34 -29.15 -6.57
N TYR A 245 22.60 -29.19 -5.25
CA TYR A 245 23.08 -30.40 -4.60
C TYR A 245 22.02 -31.48 -4.58
N SER A 246 20.76 -31.14 -4.30
CA SER A 246 19.64 -32.08 -4.35
C SER A 246 19.47 -32.71 -5.74
N LEU A 247 19.53 -31.89 -6.80
CA LEU A 247 19.44 -32.37 -8.19
C LEU A 247 20.60 -33.30 -8.53
N MET A 248 21.83 -32.98 -8.13
CA MET A 248 22.99 -33.83 -8.35
C MET A 248 22.86 -35.18 -7.66
N VAL A 249 22.39 -35.20 -6.42
CA VAL A 249 22.18 -36.46 -5.66
C VAL A 249 21.06 -37.29 -6.29
N LEU A 250 19.95 -36.67 -6.67
CA LEU A 250 18.84 -37.34 -7.33
C LEU A 250 19.26 -37.96 -8.66
N ASP A 251 20.06 -37.25 -9.46
CA ASP A 251 20.59 -37.76 -10.73
C ASP A 251 21.51 -38.95 -10.49
N LEU A 252 22.43 -38.87 -9.51
CA LEU A 252 23.31 -39.96 -9.15
C LEU A 252 22.52 -41.22 -8.74
N LEU A 253 21.53 -41.10 -7.87
CA LEU A 253 20.68 -42.19 -7.39
C LEU A 253 19.81 -42.77 -8.52
N SER A 254 19.35 -41.92 -9.44
CA SER A 254 18.62 -42.34 -10.64
C SER A 254 19.51 -43.19 -11.53
N ASN A 255 20.74 -42.77 -11.81
CA ASN A 255 21.71 -43.49 -12.62
C ASN A 255 22.13 -44.82 -12.00
N GLN A 256 22.13 -44.92 -10.66
CA GLN A 256 22.36 -46.19 -9.95
C GLN A 256 21.12 -47.13 -9.91
N GLY A 257 19.96 -46.63 -10.38
CA GLY A 257 18.71 -47.42 -10.39
C GLY A 257 18.03 -47.61 -9.03
N VAL A 258 18.56 -46.97 -7.96
CA VAL A 258 18.06 -47.10 -6.59
C VAL A 258 16.93 -46.14 -6.25
N LEU A 259 16.74 -45.08 -7.03
CA LEU A 259 15.77 -44.02 -6.76
C LEU A 259 14.34 -44.50 -6.57
N LYS A 260 13.96 -45.60 -7.24
CA LYS A 260 12.62 -46.20 -7.16
C LYS A 260 12.28 -46.72 -5.74
N ASN A 261 13.30 -47.13 -4.99
CA ASN A 261 13.17 -47.69 -3.65
C ASN A 261 13.28 -46.65 -2.53
N ILE A 262 13.57 -45.38 -2.90
CA ILE A 262 13.73 -44.31 -1.95
C ILE A 262 12.39 -43.59 -1.75
N GLN A 263 12.05 -43.34 -0.48
CA GLN A 263 10.84 -42.65 -0.07
C GLN A 263 11.08 -41.12 -0.03
N GLU A 264 12.18 -40.70 0.60
CA GLU A 264 12.60 -39.29 0.72
C GLU A 264 14.11 -39.17 0.91
N LEU A 265 14.65 -38.00 0.57
CA LEU A 265 16.03 -37.61 0.86
C LEU A 265 16.03 -36.57 1.98
N ASP A 266 16.82 -36.76 3.03
CA ASP A 266 16.94 -35.84 4.17
C ASP A 266 18.28 -35.10 4.14
N PHE A 267 18.22 -33.76 4.05
CA PHE A 267 19.36 -32.85 4.00
C PHE A 267 19.53 -32.03 5.28
N ARG A 268 18.76 -32.31 6.34
CA ARG A 268 18.73 -31.47 7.55
C ARG A 268 20.02 -31.58 8.40
N SER A 269 20.69 -32.68 8.34
CA SER A 269 21.92 -32.93 9.13
C SER A 269 23.20 -32.43 8.46
N GLY A 270 23.13 -31.88 7.26
CA GLY A 270 24.32 -31.50 6.44
C GLY A 270 24.91 -32.68 5.67
N GLU A 271 24.56 -33.93 6.02
CA GLU A 271 24.83 -35.14 5.25
C GLU A 271 23.54 -35.61 4.60
N VAL A 272 23.63 -36.24 3.43
CA VAL A 272 22.45 -36.78 2.74
C VAL A 272 22.13 -38.16 3.30
N VAL A 273 20.96 -38.25 3.91
CA VAL A 273 20.38 -39.52 4.38
C VAL A 273 19.16 -39.81 3.52
N TYR A 274 18.95 -41.07 3.17
CA TYR A 274 17.75 -41.45 2.45
C TYR A 274 16.95 -42.51 3.24
N ARG A 275 15.63 -42.38 3.15
CA ARG A 275 14.71 -43.36 3.71
C ARG A 275 14.24 -44.28 2.59
N MET A 276 14.32 -45.58 2.82
CA MET A 276 13.79 -46.56 1.90
C MET A 276 12.28 -46.71 2.08
N LYS A 277 11.58 -47.06 0.99
CA LYS A 277 10.18 -47.44 1.05
C LYS A 277 10.04 -48.73 1.87
N GLU A 278 9.10 -48.75 2.81
CA GLU A 278 8.71 -49.97 3.48
C GLU A 278 8.05 -50.86 2.44
N GLY A 279 8.50 -52.12 2.33
CA GLY A 279 8.04 -53.10 1.36
C GLY A 279 6.66 -53.67 1.71
#